data_4ebbccbb4005467d93415d1c98db04c9
#
_entry.id   4ebbccbb4005467d93415d1c98db04c9
#
_cell.length_a   1.000
_cell.length_b   1.000
_cell.length_c   1.000
_cell.angle_alpha   90.00
_cell.angle_beta   90.00
_cell.angle_gamma   90.00
#
_symmetry.space_group_name_H-M   'P 1'
#
loop_
_entity.id
_entity.type
_entity.pdbx_description
1 polymer ?
#
loop_
_entity_poly.entity_id
_entity_poly.type
_entity_poly.pdbx_seq_one_letter_code
_entity_poly.pdbx_strand_id
1 'polypeptide(L)'
;MPELPEVQTVVNGIKSKVIKHKILRFKKYISKLRYPIQKNLSSKIESSTVTTVFRRAKYIIINLSNNRSLVIHLGMSGRIIIVKDYKKKFKHTHFSIFFNKNLVFQFIDPRRFGYIFVTETASLERHRFFVNLGVEPLIGQFNDQYLLNVTKNKKSPIKNIIMNQKYIVGVGNIYASEALFMLSLIHISEPTRL
;
A
#
# COMPACT_ATOMS: atom_id res chain seq x y z
N MET A 1 5.80 8.09 -7.06
CA MET A 1 5.40 6.81 -6.40
C MET A 1 4.29 7.14 -5.42
N PRO A 2 3.17 6.42 -5.40
CA PRO A 2 2.16 6.66 -4.38
C PRO A 2 2.75 6.54 -2.97
N GLU A 3 2.61 7.60 -2.18
CA GLU A 3 3.02 7.67 -0.78
C GLU A 3 1.77 7.51 0.11
N LEU A 4 1.86 7.78 1.40
CA LEU A 4 0.75 7.58 2.34
C LEU A 4 -0.56 8.27 1.90
N PRO A 5 -0.59 9.57 1.54
CA PRO A 5 -1.84 10.24 1.20
C PRO A 5 -2.51 9.70 -0.05
N GLU A 6 -1.73 9.37 -1.10
CA GLU A 6 -2.27 8.81 -2.33
C GLU A 6 -2.86 7.41 -2.08
N VAL A 7 -2.17 6.58 -1.28
CA VAL A 7 -2.68 5.25 -0.91
C VAL A 7 -3.93 5.38 -0.06
N GLN A 8 -3.98 6.33 0.88
CA GLN A 8 -5.17 6.60 1.70
C GLN A 8 -6.35 7.05 0.84
N THR A 9 -6.11 7.91 -0.15
CA THR A 9 -7.14 8.34 -1.12
C THR A 9 -7.72 7.15 -1.88
N VAL A 10 -6.85 6.23 -2.34
CA VAL A 10 -7.32 4.99 -2.99
C VAL A 10 -8.14 4.14 -2.03
N VAL A 11 -7.69 3.95 -0.79
CA VAL A 11 -8.44 3.21 0.24
C VAL A 11 -9.83 3.83 0.45
N ASN A 12 -9.91 5.13 0.62
CA ASN A 12 -11.19 5.83 0.80
C ASN A 12 -12.11 5.64 -0.42
N GLY A 13 -11.55 5.72 -1.63
CA GLY A 13 -12.29 5.57 -2.88
C GLY A 13 -12.84 4.16 -3.12
N ILE A 14 -12.17 3.12 -2.61
CA ILE A 14 -12.62 1.73 -2.78
C ILE A 14 -13.45 1.23 -1.59
N LYS A 15 -13.18 1.72 -0.39
CA LYS A 15 -13.79 1.26 0.87
C LYS A 15 -15.32 1.20 0.80
N SER A 16 -15.95 2.31 0.43
CA SER A 16 -17.42 2.42 0.33
C SER A 16 -18.03 1.54 -0.77
N LYS A 17 -17.21 1.17 -1.76
CA LYS A 17 -17.67 0.42 -2.93
C LYS A 17 -17.54 -1.09 -2.78
N VAL A 18 -16.58 -1.59 -1.99
CA VAL A 18 -16.29 -3.03 -1.92
C VAL A 18 -16.69 -3.69 -0.59
N ILE A 19 -16.83 -2.93 0.50
CA ILE A 19 -17.27 -3.49 1.80
C ILE A 19 -18.66 -4.11 1.66
N LYS A 20 -18.87 -5.26 2.31
CA LYS A 20 -20.06 -6.11 2.24
C LYS A 20 -20.29 -6.74 0.85
N HIS A 21 -19.37 -6.60 -0.10
CA HIS A 21 -19.46 -7.30 -1.38
C HIS A 21 -18.73 -8.63 -1.33
N LYS A 22 -19.34 -9.65 -1.93
CA LYS A 22 -18.77 -11.00 -2.07
C LYS A 22 -17.86 -11.04 -3.28
N ILE A 23 -16.64 -11.58 -3.13
CA ILE A 23 -15.73 -11.86 -4.23
C ILE A 23 -16.22 -13.11 -4.94
N LEU A 24 -16.59 -12.96 -6.21
CA LEU A 24 -17.08 -14.06 -7.04
C LEU A 24 -15.92 -14.74 -7.78
N ARG A 25 -14.94 -13.94 -8.24
CA ARG A 25 -13.85 -14.45 -9.06
C ARG A 25 -12.62 -13.54 -8.96
N PHE A 26 -11.44 -14.14 -8.95
CA PHE A 26 -10.16 -13.48 -9.18
C PHE A 26 -9.58 -13.91 -10.52
N LYS A 27 -9.21 -12.97 -11.37
CA LYS A 27 -8.56 -13.25 -12.66
C LYS A 27 -7.24 -12.53 -12.75
N LYS A 28 -6.14 -13.27 -12.82
CA LYS A 28 -4.82 -12.73 -13.15
C LYS A 28 -4.59 -12.83 -14.66
N TYR A 29 -3.94 -11.82 -15.21
CA TYR A 29 -3.59 -11.76 -16.63
C TYR A 29 -2.08 -11.95 -16.85
N ILE A 30 -1.30 -11.94 -15.77
CA ILE A 30 0.14 -12.21 -15.74
C ILE A 30 0.48 -13.07 -14.54
N SER A 31 1.59 -13.78 -14.59
CA SER A 31 2.05 -14.62 -13.49
C SER A 31 2.86 -13.87 -12.43
N LYS A 32 3.48 -12.72 -12.83
CA LYS A 32 4.42 -11.96 -12.00
C LYS A 32 4.23 -10.46 -12.20
N LEU A 33 4.14 -9.73 -11.10
CA LEU A 33 4.39 -8.30 -10.96
C LEU A 33 5.82 -8.10 -10.41
N ARG A 34 6.02 -7.22 -9.43
CA ARG A 34 7.31 -7.15 -8.71
C ARG A 34 7.68 -8.50 -8.08
N TYR A 35 6.67 -9.23 -7.57
CA TYR A 35 6.77 -10.60 -7.07
C TYR A 35 5.80 -11.51 -7.81
N PRO A 36 6.04 -12.83 -7.82
CA PRO A 36 5.08 -13.78 -8.36
C PRO A 36 3.72 -13.67 -7.65
N ILE A 37 2.63 -13.69 -8.42
CA ILE A 37 1.29 -13.76 -7.86
C ILE A 37 1.06 -15.20 -7.39
N GLN A 38 0.68 -15.38 -6.13
CA GLN A 38 0.46 -16.68 -5.51
C GLN A 38 -0.46 -17.55 -6.37
N LYS A 39 -0.06 -18.81 -6.62
CA LYS A 39 -0.80 -19.74 -7.49
C LYS A 39 -2.23 -19.97 -6.97
N ASN A 40 -2.37 -20.09 -5.63
CA ASN A 40 -3.62 -20.37 -4.93
C ASN A 40 -4.34 -19.10 -4.40
N LEU A 41 -4.00 -17.90 -4.91
CA LEU A 41 -4.63 -16.65 -4.46
C LEU A 41 -6.14 -16.68 -4.72
N SER A 42 -6.57 -17.14 -5.90
CA SER A 42 -7.99 -17.27 -6.28
C SER A 42 -8.78 -18.08 -5.25
N SER A 43 -8.37 -19.33 -4.99
CA SER A 43 -9.05 -20.22 -4.03
C SER A 43 -9.05 -19.68 -2.59
N LYS A 44 -8.11 -18.80 -2.25
CA LYS A 44 -8.04 -18.21 -0.92
C LYS A 44 -8.98 -17.03 -0.70
N ILE A 45 -9.40 -16.34 -1.75
CA ILE A 45 -10.21 -15.13 -1.63
C ILE A 45 -11.62 -15.24 -2.23
N GLU A 46 -11.82 -16.12 -3.21
CA GLU A 46 -13.14 -16.32 -3.83
C GLU A 46 -14.15 -16.83 -2.81
N SER A 47 -15.41 -16.52 -3.05
CA SER A 47 -16.54 -16.78 -2.15
C SER A 47 -16.53 -16.05 -0.81
N SER A 48 -15.48 -15.28 -0.49
CA SER A 48 -15.41 -14.48 0.74
C SER A 48 -16.03 -13.10 0.54
N THR A 49 -16.51 -12.52 1.63
CA THR A 49 -17.06 -11.16 1.66
C THR A 49 -16.01 -10.19 2.23
N VAL A 50 -15.92 -9.00 1.67
CA VAL A 50 -15.03 -7.94 2.20
C VAL A 50 -15.64 -7.39 3.50
N THR A 51 -14.89 -7.47 4.59
CA THR A 51 -15.31 -6.99 5.92
C THR A 51 -14.79 -5.59 6.20
N THR A 52 -13.50 -5.34 5.97
CA THR A 52 -12.88 -4.02 6.16
C THR A 52 -11.87 -3.71 5.07
N VAL A 53 -11.63 -2.43 4.84
CA VAL A 53 -10.57 -1.91 3.98
C VAL A 53 -9.86 -0.79 4.71
N PHE A 54 -8.54 -0.88 4.84
CA PHE A 54 -7.72 0.13 5.51
C PHE A 54 -6.31 0.19 4.91
N ARG A 55 -5.54 1.19 5.33
CA ARG A 55 -4.14 1.38 4.94
C ARG A 55 -3.22 1.04 6.12
N ARG A 56 -2.08 0.42 5.81
CA ARG A 56 -0.91 0.35 6.69
C ARG A 56 0.31 0.71 5.85
N ALA A 57 1.07 1.71 6.24
CA ALA A 57 2.16 2.25 5.42
C ALA A 57 1.69 2.64 4.00
N LYS A 58 2.29 2.07 2.97
CA LYS A 58 1.90 2.21 1.55
C LYS A 58 1.12 1.00 1.02
N TYR A 59 0.51 0.21 1.93
CA TYR A 59 -0.27 -0.97 1.60
C TYR A 59 -1.76 -0.71 1.75
N ILE A 60 -2.53 -1.24 0.82
CA ILE A 60 -3.98 -1.39 0.90
C ILE A 60 -4.26 -2.78 1.45
N ILE A 61 -5.02 -2.86 2.53
CA ILE A 61 -5.37 -4.11 3.20
C ILE A 61 -6.88 -4.28 3.11
N ILE A 62 -7.31 -5.41 2.59
CA ILE A 62 -8.71 -5.80 2.42
C ILE A 62 -8.92 -7.08 3.23
N ASN A 63 -9.59 -6.96 4.38
CA ASN A 63 -9.92 -8.12 5.19
C ASN A 63 -11.17 -8.82 4.65
N LEU A 64 -11.17 -10.11 4.76
CA LEU A 64 -12.19 -11.01 4.22
C LEU A 64 -12.87 -11.81 5.33
N SER A 65 -14.09 -12.24 5.11
CA SER A 65 -14.90 -13.01 6.06
C SER A 65 -14.34 -14.39 6.43
N ASN A 66 -13.37 -14.88 5.68
CA ASN A 66 -12.68 -16.16 5.92
C ASN A 66 -11.34 -15.99 6.69
N ASN A 67 -11.21 -14.93 7.49
CA ASN A 67 -10.03 -14.61 8.30
C ASN A 67 -8.73 -14.44 7.49
N ARG A 68 -8.85 -13.98 6.24
CA ARG A 68 -7.71 -13.65 5.38
C ARG A 68 -7.68 -12.17 5.05
N SER A 69 -6.47 -11.68 4.84
CA SER A 69 -6.21 -10.31 4.40
C SER A 69 -5.57 -10.35 3.01
N LEU A 70 -6.23 -9.71 2.06
CA LEU A 70 -5.68 -9.43 0.74
C LEU A 70 -4.93 -8.11 0.81
N VAL A 71 -3.66 -8.13 0.45
CA VAL A 71 -2.76 -6.99 0.54
C VAL A 71 -2.31 -6.58 -0.85
N ILE A 72 -2.40 -5.28 -1.14
CA ILE A 72 -2.01 -4.70 -2.43
C ILE A 72 -1.05 -3.54 -2.18
N HIS A 73 0.05 -3.52 -2.91
CA HIS A 73 0.99 -2.42 -2.98
C HIS A 73 0.97 -1.82 -4.38
N LEU A 74 0.79 -0.51 -4.49
CA LEU A 74 0.64 0.16 -5.80
C LEU A 74 1.96 0.28 -6.58
N GLY A 75 3.10 0.07 -5.92
CA GLY A 75 4.40 0.28 -6.57
C GLY A 75 4.63 1.74 -6.92
N MET A 76 4.98 2.02 -8.16
CA MET A 76 5.26 3.38 -8.63
C MET A 76 4.17 3.94 -9.55
N SER A 77 3.47 3.10 -10.29
CA SER A 77 2.47 3.50 -11.29
C SER A 77 1.15 2.73 -11.14
N GLY A 78 1.04 1.93 -10.09
CA GLY A 78 -0.14 1.12 -9.83
C GLY A 78 -1.33 2.01 -9.47
N ARG A 79 -2.47 1.68 -10.04
CA ARG A 79 -3.77 2.31 -9.74
C ARG A 79 -4.88 1.28 -9.75
N ILE A 80 -5.94 1.60 -9.04
CA ILE A 80 -7.13 0.78 -8.94
C ILE A 80 -8.28 1.52 -9.60
N ILE A 81 -8.98 0.82 -10.49
CA ILE A 81 -10.21 1.32 -11.11
C ILE A 81 -11.34 0.37 -10.76
N ILE A 82 -12.49 0.93 -10.39
CA ILE A 82 -13.70 0.18 -10.16
C ILE A 82 -14.68 0.51 -11.29
N VAL A 83 -15.20 -0.51 -11.96
CA VAL A 83 -16.16 -0.41 -13.05
C VAL A 83 -17.36 -1.32 -12.80
N LYS A 84 -18.50 -0.97 -13.40
CA LYS A 84 -19.73 -1.78 -13.40
C LYS A 84 -19.90 -2.52 -14.75
N ASP A 85 -18.81 -3.00 -15.31
CA ASP A 85 -18.82 -3.72 -16.58
C ASP A 85 -17.76 -4.84 -16.55
N TYR A 86 -18.23 -6.08 -16.57
CA TYR A 86 -17.36 -7.26 -16.56
C TYR A 86 -16.55 -7.44 -17.84
N LYS A 87 -16.98 -6.85 -18.96
CA LYS A 87 -16.31 -6.95 -20.26
C LYS A 87 -15.19 -5.93 -20.42
N LYS A 88 -15.29 -4.79 -19.72
CA LYS A 88 -14.32 -3.69 -19.86
C LYS A 88 -13.00 -4.03 -19.19
N LYS A 89 -11.93 -4.09 -19.99
CA LYS A 89 -10.56 -4.26 -19.51
C LYS A 89 -9.69 -3.12 -20.04
N PHE A 90 -8.95 -2.47 -19.15
CA PHE A 90 -8.03 -1.40 -19.53
C PHE A 90 -6.66 -1.94 -19.91
N LYS A 91 -5.91 -1.16 -20.70
CA LYS A 91 -4.50 -1.44 -21.00
C LYS A 91 -3.70 -1.52 -19.69
N HIS A 92 -2.75 -2.44 -19.59
CA HIS A 92 -1.94 -2.71 -18.40
C HIS A 92 -2.72 -3.19 -17.16
N THR A 93 -3.95 -3.71 -17.33
CA THR A 93 -4.64 -4.44 -16.26
C THR A 93 -3.94 -5.79 -16.05
N HIS A 94 -3.45 -6.02 -14.83
CA HIS A 94 -2.70 -7.22 -14.48
C HIS A 94 -3.51 -8.25 -13.71
N PHE A 95 -4.50 -7.79 -12.97
CA PHE A 95 -5.51 -8.66 -12.37
C PHE A 95 -6.84 -7.92 -12.18
N SER A 96 -7.90 -8.68 -12.07
CA SER A 96 -9.25 -8.20 -11.75
C SER A 96 -9.86 -9.03 -10.64
N ILE A 97 -10.60 -8.36 -9.75
CA ILE A 97 -11.46 -8.99 -8.75
C ILE A 97 -12.90 -8.67 -9.12
N PHE A 98 -13.68 -9.70 -9.32
CA PHE A 98 -15.09 -9.60 -9.66
C PHE A 98 -15.94 -9.79 -8.41
N PHE A 99 -16.78 -8.83 -8.12
CA PHE A 99 -17.69 -8.87 -6.99
C PHE A 99 -19.13 -9.10 -7.46
N ASN A 100 -20.01 -9.42 -6.53
CA ASN A 100 -21.45 -9.38 -6.81
C ASN A 100 -21.90 -7.96 -7.21
N LYS A 101 -23.12 -7.84 -7.74
CA LYS A 101 -23.72 -6.57 -8.24
C LYS A 101 -22.92 -5.93 -9.38
N ASN A 102 -22.32 -6.74 -10.25
CA ASN A 102 -21.56 -6.31 -11.45
C ASN A 102 -20.38 -5.37 -11.18
N LEU A 103 -19.81 -5.42 -9.98
CA LEU A 103 -18.68 -4.59 -9.61
C LEU A 103 -17.36 -5.29 -9.94
N VAL A 104 -16.44 -4.60 -10.63
CA VAL A 104 -15.11 -5.10 -10.97
C VAL A 104 -14.05 -4.13 -10.51
N PHE A 105 -13.14 -4.63 -9.71
CA PHE A 105 -11.92 -3.96 -9.30
C PHE A 105 -10.79 -4.37 -10.24
N GLN A 106 -10.14 -3.44 -10.90
CA GLN A 106 -9.01 -3.70 -11.79
C GLN A 106 -7.75 -3.03 -11.28
N PHE A 107 -6.67 -3.80 -11.20
CA PHE A 107 -5.35 -3.30 -10.89
C PHE A 107 -4.57 -3.06 -12.18
N ILE A 108 -4.19 -1.81 -12.40
CA ILE A 108 -3.48 -1.35 -13.60
C ILE A 108 -2.12 -0.83 -13.17
N ASP A 109 -1.04 -1.34 -13.76
CA ASP A 109 0.33 -0.91 -13.43
C ASP A 109 1.28 -1.04 -14.62
N PRO A 110 1.46 0.03 -15.42
CA PRO A 110 2.34 0.00 -16.60
C PRO A 110 3.77 -0.47 -16.29
N ARG A 111 4.30 -0.13 -15.12
CA ARG A 111 5.69 -0.44 -14.73
C ARG A 111 5.86 -1.78 -14.02
N ARG A 112 4.76 -2.43 -13.58
CA ARG A 112 4.75 -3.73 -12.88
C ARG A 112 5.53 -3.75 -11.55
N PHE A 113 5.65 -2.63 -10.88
CA PHE A 113 6.32 -2.52 -9.56
C PHE A 113 5.38 -2.74 -8.37
N GLY A 114 4.08 -2.77 -8.65
CA GLY A 114 3.10 -3.17 -7.66
C GLY A 114 3.15 -4.67 -7.38
N TYR A 115 2.43 -5.10 -6.37
CA TYR A 115 2.28 -6.52 -6.06
C TYR A 115 1.05 -6.78 -5.19
N ILE A 116 0.66 -8.05 -5.14
CA ILE A 116 -0.50 -8.55 -4.42
C ILE A 116 -0.13 -9.87 -3.73
N PHE A 117 -0.63 -10.06 -2.53
CA PHE A 117 -0.56 -11.34 -1.83
C PHE A 117 -1.74 -11.48 -0.86
N VAL A 118 -1.97 -12.70 -0.39
CA VAL A 118 -2.95 -13.02 0.64
C VAL A 118 -2.26 -13.74 1.79
N THR A 119 -2.64 -13.39 3.02
CA THR A 119 -2.17 -14.02 4.26
C THR A 119 -3.35 -14.21 5.22
N GLU A 120 -3.16 -14.97 6.27
CA GLU A 120 -4.09 -14.99 7.40
C GLU A 120 -4.07 -13.64 8.10
N THR A 121 -5.24 -13.13 8.50
CA THR A 121 -5.35 -11.83 9.15
C THR A 121 -4.54 -11.76 10.45
N ALA A 122 -4.57 -12.82 11.25
CA ALA A 122 -3.78 -12.94 12.49
C ALA A 122 -2.25 -12.95 12.27
N SER A 123 -1.80 -13.29 11.06
CA SER A 123 -0.38 -13.35 10.67
C SER A 123 0.11 -12.09 9.94
N LEU A 124 -0.76 -11.11 9.72
CA LEU A 124 -0.46 -9.93 8.90
C LEU A 124 0.76 -9.17 9.44
N GLU A 125 0.77 -8.80 10.71
CA GLU A 125 1.85 -8.02 11.32
C GLU A 125 3.20 -8.78 11.36
N ARG A 126 3.17 -10.10 11.38
CA ARG A 126 4.37 -10.96 11.34
C ARG A 126 4.84 -11.26 9.91
N HIS A 127 4.08 -10.85 8.90
CA HIS A 127 4.47 -11.07 7.52
C HIS A 127 5.72 -10.24 7.17
N ARG A 128 6.63 -10.79 6.35
CA ARG A 128 7.93 -10.19 5.98
C ARG A 128 7.87 -8.74 5.51
N PHE A 129 6.74 -8.29 4.97
CA PHE A 129 6.54 -6.92 4.51
C PHE A 129 6.06 -5.96 5.61
N PHE A 130 5.67 -6.46 6.78
CA PHE A 130 5.13 -5.68 7.89
C PHE A 130 5.99 -5.72 9.14
N VAL A 131 6.67 -6.82 9.41
CA VAL A 131 7.41 -7.10 10.67
C VAL A 131 8.43 -6.01 11.04
N ASN A 132 8.99 -5.31 10.06
CA ASN A 132 9.96 -4.23 10.28
C ASN A 132 9.41 -2.83 9.96
N LEU A 133 8.08 -2.67 9.89
CA LEU A 133 7.49 -1.36 9.65
C LEU A 133 7.44 -0.55 10.95
N GLY A 134 7.92 0.68 10.87
CA GLY A 134 7.87 1.66 11.96
C GLY A 134 6.47 2.21 12.21
N VAL A 135 6.42 3.37 12.86
CA VAL A 135 5.18 4.02 13.27
C VAL A 135 4.49 4.76 12.11
N GLU A 136 3.18 4.88 12.21
CA GLU A 136 2.39 5.73 11.30
C GLU A 136 2.55 7.20 11.69
N PRO A 137 2.88 8.11 10.75
CA PRO A 137 3.18 9.50 11.08
C PRO A 137 1.97 10.34 11.52
N LEU A 138 0.74 9.85 11.28
CA LEU A 138 -0.49 10.60 11.57
C LEU A 138 -1.26 10.09 12.80
N ILE A 139 -0.66 9.21 13.59
CA ILE A 139 -1.24 8.71 14.84
C ILE A 139 -0.26 8.92 16.00
N GLY A 140 -0.77 9.02 17.22
CA GLY A 140 -0.04 9.51 18.38
C GLY A 140 1.26 8.83 18.78
N GLN A 141 1.62 7.71 18.16
CA GLN A 141 2.92 7.09 18.36
C GLN A 141 4.08 7.88 17.74
N PHE A 142 3.81 8.70 16.72
CA PHE A 142 4.79 9.61 16.12
C PHE A 142 4.69 10.97 16.81
N ASN A 143 5.69 11.29 17.63
CA ASN A 143 5.81 12.54 18.37
C ASN A 143 7.28 12.99 18.42
N ASP A 144 7.52 14.15 19.00
CA ASP A 144 8.85 14.76 19.10
C ASP A 144 9.85 13.83 19.78
N GLN A 145 9.46 13.21 20.89
CA GLN A 145 10.33 12.30 21.64
C GLN A 145 10.69 11.07 20.81
N TYR A 146 9.74 10.52 20.03
CA TYR A 146 10.02 9.42 19.11
C TYR A 146 11.02 9.84 18.03
N LEU A 147 10.82 11.03 17.42
CA LEU A 147 11.72 11.54 16.38
C LEU A 147 13.14 11.77 16.93
N LEU A 148 13.25 12.39 18.09
CA LEU A 148 14.54 12.58 18.78
C LEU A 148 15.24 11.23 19.02
N ASN A 149 14.52 10.22 19.48
CA ASN A 149 15.10 8.91 19.75
C ASN A 149 15.60 8.22 18.48
N VAL A 150 14.86 8.26 17.38
CA VAL A 150 15.27 7.61 16.12
C VAL A 150 16.36 8.36 15.37
N THR A 151 16.55 9.65 15.65
CA THR A 151 17.61 10.48 15.05
C THR A 151 18.88 10.52 15.89
N LYS A 152 18.78 10.28 17.20
CA LYS A 152 19.91 10.31 18.14
C LYS A 152 21.06 9.43 17.65
N ASN A 153 22.27 10.01 17.63
CA ASN A 153 23.51 9.37 17.20
C ASN A 153 23.52 8.86 15.75
N LYS A 154 22.61 9.33 14.89
CA LYS A 154 22.63 9.00 13.47
C LYS A 154 23.46 10.01 12.69
N LYS A 155 24.37 9.50 11.86
CA LYS A 155 25.17 10.30 10.91
C LYS A 155 24.47 10.46 9.55
N SER A 156 23.38 9.72 9.32
CA SER A 156 22.61 9.79 8.06
C SER A 156 21.87 11.12 7.97
N PRO A 157 21.74 11.71 6.77
CA PRO A 157 20.88 12.87 6.55
C PRO A 157 19.47 12.64 7.08
N ILE A 158 18.87 13.66 7.67
CA ILE A 158 17.52 13.59 8.25
C ILE A 158 16.48 13.10 7.25
N LYS A 159 16.59 13.50 5.98
CA LYS A 159 15.74 13.03 4.89
C LYS A 159 15.74 11.50 4.77
N ASN A 160 16.92 10.88 4.84
CA ASN A 160 17.05 9.42 4.75
C ASN A 160 16.43 8.72 5.97
N ILE A 161 16.51 9.34 7.15
CA ILE A 161 15.92 8.80 8.38
C ILE A 161 14.39 8.82 8.28
N ILE A 162 13.78 9.94 7.91
CA ILE A 162 12.32 10.07 7.82
C ILE A 162 11.73 9.26 6.66
N MET A 163 12.48 8.99 5.60
CA MET A 163 12.08 8.11 4.50
C MET A 163 12.22 6.62 4.82
N ASN A 164 12.94 6.27 5.89
CA ASN A 164 13.16 4.88 6.24
C ASN A 164 11.92 4.27 6.87
N GLN A 165 11.30 3.33 6.15
CA GLN A 165 10.05 2.67 6.55
C GLN A 165 10.18 1.86 7.87
N LYS A 166 11.40 1.61 8.37
CA LYS A 166 11.61 1.00 9.69
C LYS A 166 11.37 1.99 10.84
N TYR A 167 11.42 3.29 10.58
CA TYR A 167 11.17 4.32 11.57
C TYR A 167 9.80 4.96 11.35
N ILE A 168 9.58 5.54 10.18
CA ILE A 168 8.35 6.24 9.85
C ILE A 168 7.80 5.66 8.55
N VAL A 169 6.59 5.13 8.60
CA VAL A 169 6.00 4.50 7.42
C VAL A 169 5.25 5.49 6.53
N GLY A 170 5.11 5.15 5.27
CA GLY A 170 4.28 5.89 4.33
C GLY A 170 4.94 7.12 3.73
N VAL A 171 5.95 7.70 4.36
CA VAL A 171 6.72 8.84 3.85
C VAL A 171 7.63 8.37 2.70
N GLY A 172 7.69 9.15 1.64
CA GLY A 172 8.61 8.96 0.53
C GLY A 172 9.32 10.26 0.18
N ASN A 173 9.85 10.36 -1.04
CA ASN A 173 10.68 11.50 -1.42
C ASN A 173 9.90 12.81 -1.50
N ILE A 174 8.64 12.79 -1.93
CA ILE A 174 7.81 13.99 -2.07
C ILE A 174 7.57 14.61 -0.70
N TYR A 175 6.90 13.87 0.19
CA TYR A 175 6.54 14.40 1.51
C TYR A 175 7.76 14.64 2.41
N ALA A 176 8.85 13.87 2.27
CA ALA A 176 10.08 14.17 2.96
C ALA A 176 10.69 15.49 2.53
N SER A 177 10.71 15.77 1.22
CA SER A 177 11.22 17.04 0.71
C SER A 177 10.34 18.23 1.11
N GLU A 178 9.02 18.10 0.99
CA GLU A 178 8.08 19.15 1.38
C GLU A 178 8.19 19.48 2.88
N ALA A 179 8.20 18.47 3.74
CA ALA A 179 8.34 18.68 5.18
C ALA A 179 9.65 19.38 5.56
N LEU A 180 10.76 18.97 4.97
CA LEU A 180 12.06 19.60 5.21
C LEU A 180 12.16 21.01 4.62
N PHE A 181 11.54 21.26 3.47
CA PHE A 181 11.44 22.59 2.87
C PHE A 181 10.67 23.55 3.77
N MET A 182 9.51 23.13 4.28
CA MET A 182 8.69 23.92 5.22
C MET A 182 9.46 24.29 6.51
N LEU A 183 10.39 23.43 6.92
CA LEU A 183 11.27 23.66 8.09
C LEU A 183 12.57 24.38 7.72
N SER A 184 12.75 24.80 6.44
CA SER A 184 13.98 25.40 5.92
C SER A 184 15.24 24.53 6.11
N LEU A 185 15.06 23.21 6.22
CA LEU A 185 16.16 22.25 6.46
C LEU A 185 16.71 21.61 5.19
N ILE A 186 16.07 21.83 4.03
CA ILE A 186 16.44 21.15 2.80
C ILE A 186 17.83 21.55 2.28
N HIS A 187 18.25 22.79 2.55
CA HIS A 187 19.56 23.30 2.14
C HIS A 187 20.71 22.94 3.10
N ILE A 188 20.38 22.46 4.31
CA ILE A 188 21.40 22.09 5.34
C ILE A 188 21.95 20.68 5.07
N SER A 189 21.25 19.86 4.29
CA SER A 189 21.64 18.47 4.01
C SER A 189 22.48 18.29 2.74
N GLU A 190 22.71 19.34 1.94
CA GLU A 190 23.66 19.28 0.84
C GLU A 190 25.04 19.71 1.36
N PRO A 191 26.06 18.82 1.34
CA PRO A 191 27.43 19.26 1.58
C PRO A 191 27.78 20.23 0.48
N THR A 192 28.10 21.47 0.86
CA THR A 192 28.73 22.44 -0.04
C THR A 192 29.97 21.77 -0.60
N ARG A 193 29.94 21.36 -1.86
CA ARG A 193 31.17 21.01 -2.56
C ARG A 193 31.93 22.30 -2.76
N LEU A 194 32.91 22.55 -1.90
CA LEU A 194 34.01 23.44 -2.18
C LEU A 194 34.93 22.81 -3.21
#